data_ff52e550ced6872adf9f87cfd9e2f349
#
_entry.id   ff52e550ced6872adf9f87cfd9e2f349
#
_cell.length_a   1.000
_cell.length_b   1.000
_cell.length_c   1.000
_cell.angle_alpha   90.00
_cell.angle_beta   90.00
_cell.angle_gamma   90.00
#
_symmetry.space_group_name_H-M   'P 1'
#
loop_
_entity.id
_entity.type
_entity.pdbx_description
1 polymer ?
#
loop_
_entity_poly.entity_id
_entity_poly.type
_entity_poly.pdbx_seq_one_letter_code
_entity_poly.pdbx_strand_id
1 'polypeptide(L)'
;MKKISLEKKYIIYASILLLCVIIPALPYLKVKSSGMPFITSLYWCTLIGIILFILPWLYIPVKNPASRYLVGYGLSGGIIFIALKFVPAVFMKKLGASPYDTSISGIFVNALTIIPAITAREMVRYYSFAAVCKTLKYKRTAIFLITIIMCLIEINFGSLLAIKEFKELFIYSTRILLPIAAKNILMSVFVLYGGVLPGVVYIGIIQLFEKCFPVLPELSWLLDGAIGIAFPIIYAVFISDHVFATGRKSIENKKSDVMYLISLLVATAFAWFCVGVFPVYPSVILTGSMEPLIMPGDVVLVHKISNEDEIYELSEGDIINFKRGNIIITHRIKEVFKDEVGNVSFETKGDNNNAVDEEKVQPNDVKGTVIKVVPKIGLPTLILKGQDKIPEGVIDN
;
A
#
# COMPACT_ATOMS: atom_id res chain seq x y z
N MET A 1 -26.28 43.36 -15.13
CA MET A 1 -25.64 42.16 -14.59
C MET A 1 -26.66 41.00 -14.59
N LYS A 2 -26.45 39.95 -15.38
CA LYS A 2 -27.31 38.75 -15.37
C LYS A 2 -27.23 38.10 -14.01
N LYS A 3 -28.36 37.99 -13.30
CA LYS A 3 -28.47 37.30 -12.01
C LYS A 3 -28.05 35.82 -12.19
N ILE A 4 -26.91 35.43 -11.61
CA ILE A 4 -26.42 34.03 -11.68
C ILE A 4 -27.49 33.14 -11.05
N SER A 5 -27.91 32.06 -11.74
CA SER A 5 -28.90 31.15 -11.21
C SER A 5 -28.36 30.53 -9.91
N LEU A 6 -29.26 30.22 -8.95
CA LEU A 6 -28.90 29.69 -7.62
C LEU A 6 -28.04 28.43 -7.73
N GLU A 7 -28.30 27.59 -8.72
CA GLU A 7 -27.57 26.37 -9.03
C GLU A 7 -26.10 26.63 -9.42
N LYS A 8 -25.86 27.65 -10.27
CA LYS A 8 -24.50 28.03 -10.67
C LYS A 8 -23.65 28.54 -9.51
N LYS A 9 -24.27 29.16 -8.51
CA LYS A 9 -23.58 29.60 -7.30
C LYS A 9 -22.99 28.43 -6.49
N TYR A 10 -23.69 27.28 -6.40
CA TYR A 10 -23.16 26.12 -5.68
C TYR A 10 -21.92 25.54 -6.35
N ILE A 11 -21.87 25.52 -7.68
CA ILE A 11 -20.67 25.10 -8.41
C ILE A 11 -19.51 26.07 -8.20
N ILE A 12 -19.77 27.36 -8.21
CA ILE A 12 -18.73 28.38 -7.94
C ILE A 12 -18.17 28.20 -6.52
N TYR A 13 -19.02 28.00 -5.50
CA TYR A 13 -18.54 27.76 -4.15
C TYR A 13 -17.73 26.48 -4.04
N ALA A 14 -18.17 25.38 -4.68
CA ALA A 14 -17.43 24.13 -4.71
C ALA A 14 -16.06 24.31 -5.40
N SER A 15 -15.99 25.05 -6.49
CA SER A 15 -14.73 25.34 -7.19
C SER A 15 -13.76 26.18 -6.33
N ILE A 16 -14.27 27.18 -5.64
CA ILE A 16 -13.46 27.98 -4.71
C ILE A 16 -12.93 27.11 -3.56
N LEU A 17 -13.76 26.26 -2.98
CA LEU A 17 -13.35 25.36 -1.91
C LEU A 17 -12.27 24.36 -2.37
N LEU A 18 -12.41 23.82 -3.59
CA LEU A 18 -11.38 22.94 -4.19
C LEU A 18 -10.06 23.71 -4.37
N LEU A 19 -10.09 24.96 -4.85
CA LEU A 19 -8.90 25.79 -4.92
C LEU A 19 -8.27 26.02 -3.54
N CYS A 20 -9.06 26.28 -2.50
CA CYS A 20 -8.56 26.41 -1.13
C CYS A 20 -7.85 25.13 -0.64
N VAL A 21 -8.27 23.92 -1.07
CA VAL A 21 -7.58 22.69 -0.71
C VAL A 21 -6.31 22.48 -1.55
N ILE A 22 -6.28 22.95 -2.80
CA ILE A 22 -5.11 22.87 -3.69
C ILE A 22 -3.97 23.78 -3.22
N ILE A 23 -4.27 25.00 -2.79
CA ILE A 23 -3.26 26.01 -2.43
C ILE A 23 -2.22 25.49 -1.41
N PRO A 24 -2.59 24.88 -0.26
CA PRO A 24 -1.62 24.38 0.70
C PRO A 24 -0.80 23.17 0.18
N ALA A 25 -1.28 22.50 -0.88
CA ALA A 25 -0.59 21.37 -1.47
C ALA A 25 0.52 21.80 -2.45
N LEU A 26 0.58 23.07 -2.84
CA LEU A 26 1.63 23.59 -3.70
C LEU A 26 3.01 23.41 -3.04
N PRO A 27 4.05 22.97 -3.79
CA PRO A 27 5.34 22.57 -3.21
C PRO A 27 5.97 23.62 -2.30
N TYR A 28 5.95 24.87 -2.72
CA TYR A 28 6.52 25.98 -1.94
C TYR A 28 5.81 26.19 -0.60
N LEU A 29 4.47 26.19 -0.60
CA LEU A 29 3.66 26.41 0.60
C LEU A 29 3.70 25.19 1.53
N LYS A 30 3.77 23.98 0.98
CA LYS A 30 3.87 22.74 1.74
C LYS A 30 5.15 22.70 2.59
N VAL A 31 6.29 23.08 2.04
CA VAL A 31 7.55 23.15 2.78
C VAL A 31 7.49 24.20 3.89
N LYS A 32 6.95 25.38 3.60
CA LYS A 32 6.85 26.47 4.57
C LYS A 32 5.84 26.17 5.69
N SER A 33 4.72 25.51 5.38
CA SER A 33 3.68 25.18 6.36
C SER A 33 4.07 24.05 7.33
N SER A 34 4.99 23.17 6.93
CA SER A 34 5.47 22.08 7.79
C SER A 34 6.16 22.58 9.08
N GLY A 35 6.78 23.76 9.04
CA GLY A 35 7.37 24.42 10.21
C GLY A 35 6.40 25.21 11.09
N MET A 36 5.11 25.31 10.72
CA MET A 36 4.11 26.14 11.41
C MET A 36 2.80 25.38 11.67
N PRO A 37 2.80 24.38 12.57
CA PRO A 37 1.66 23.49 12.77
C PRO A 37 0.38 24.22 13.20
N PHE A 38 0.48 25.22 14.07
CA PHE A 38 -0.67 25.98 14.54
C PHE A 38 -1.33 26.83 13.45
N ILE A 39 -0.52 27.47 12.60
CA ILE A 39 -1.05 28.28 11.48
C ILE A 39 -1.75 27.38 10.46
N THR A 40 -1.18 26.22 10.19
CA THR A 40 -1.78 25.23 9.30
C THR A 40 -3.11 24.73 9.85
N SER A 41 -3.17 24.45 11.15
CA SER A 41 -4.40 24.00 11.82
C SER A 41 -5.46 25.10 11.80
N LEU A 42 -5.08 26.35 12.06
CA LEU A 42 -5.99 27.50 12.00
C LEU A 42 -6.59 27.67 10.61
N TYR A 43 -5.77 27.52 9.57
CA TYR A 43 -6.24 27.55 8.18
C TYR A 43 -7.34 26.52 7.92
N TRP A 44 -7.13 25.26 8.33
CA TRP A 44 -8.12 24.22 8.12
C TRP A 44 -9.38 24.42 8.99
N CYS A 45 -9.23 24.89 10.22
CA CYS A 45 -10.36 25.24 11.09
C CYS A 45 -11.18 26.39 10.50
N THR A 46 -10.55 27.43 9.92
CA THR A 46 -11.28 28.52 9.26
C THR A 46 -12.04 28.02 8.04
N LEU A 47 -11.47 27.11 7.26
CA LEU A 47 -12.16 26.51 6.11
C LEU A 47 -13.39 25.70 6.55
N ILE A 48 -13.26 24.90 7.62
CA ILE A 48 -14.40 24.20 8.24
C ILE A 48 -15.47 25.20 8.67
N GLY A 49 -15.08 26.27 9.36
CA GLY A 49 -16.01 27.32 9.80
C GLY A 49 -16.76 27.98 8.64
N ILE A 50 -16.07 28.28 7.55
CA ILE A 50 -16.70 28.83 6.33
C ILE A 50 -17.76 27.87 5.79
N ILE A 51 -17.45 26.57 5.71
CA ILE A 51 -18.39 25.57 5.18
C ILE A 51 -19.61 25.43 6.10
N LEU A 52 -19.42 25.45 7.42
CA LEU A 52 -20.49 25.23 8.39
C LEU A 52 -21.39 26.44 8.60
N PHE A 53 -20.83 27.66 8.61
CA PHE A 53 -21.53 28.85 9.07
C PHE A 53 -21.83 29.88 7.96
N ILE A 54 -21.07 29.89 6.88
CA ILE A 54 -21.21 30.90 5.82
C ILE A 54 -21.86 30.32 4.57
N LEU A 55 -21.51 29.09 4.18
CA LEU A 55 -22.04 28.50 2.96
C LEU A 55 -23.43 27.88 3.16
N PRO A 56 -24.27 27.88 2.12
CA PRO A 56 -25.57 27.23 2.19
C PRO A 56 -25.42 25.71 2.37
N TRP A 57 -26.22 25.14 3.25
CA TRP A 57 -26.22 23.70 3.51
C TRP A 57 -26.67 22.93 2.28
N LEU A 58 -25.83 22.01 1.86
CA LEU A 58 -26.11 21.07 0.79
C LEU A 58 -26.04 19.64 1.33
N TYR A 59 -26.86 18.77 0.77
CA TYR A 59 -26.84 17.34 1.12
C TYR A 59 -26.89 16.49 -0.15
N ILE A 60 -26.24 15.34 -0.08
CA ILE A 60 -26.31 14.33 -1.13
C ILE A 60 -27.62 13.56 -0.93
N PRO A 61 -28.49 13.45 -1.95
CA PRO A 61 -29.81 12.84 -1.81
C PRO A 61 -29.74 11.31 -1.79
N VAL A 62 -28.92 10.73 -0.92
CA VAL A 62 -28.82 9.29 -0.71
C VAL A 62 -29.57 8.92 0.56
N LYS A 63 -30.79 8.43 0.41
CA LYS A 63 -31.57 7.88 1.52
C LYS A 63 -31.24 6.39 1.67
N ASN A 64 -30.28 6.06 2.55
CA ASN A 64 -29.99 4.67 2.85
C ASN A 64 -29.91 4.45 4.37
N PRO A 65 -30.69 3.54 4.95
CA PRO A 65 -30.61 3.22 6.38
C PRO A 65 -29.23 2.69 6.80
N ALA A 66 -28.46 2.09 5.90
CA ALA A 66 -27.09 1.63 6.14
C ALA A 66 -26.09 2.77 6.40
N SER A 67 -26.41 4.03 6.01
CA SER A 67 -25.53 5.17 6.23
C SER A 67 -25.13 5.37 7.71
N ARG A 68 -26.00 4.96 8.64
CA ARG A 68 -25.73 5.03 10.10
C ARG A 68 -24.57 4.15 10.54
N TYR A 69 -24.35 3.02 9.86
CA TYR A 69 -23.30 2.06 10.21
C TYR A 69 -21.95 2.37 9.53
N LEU A 70 -21.93 3.28 8.55
CA LEU A 70 -20.72 3.57 7.77
C LEU A 70 -19.59 4.17 8.59
N VAL A 71 -19.88 4.83 9.71
CA VAL A 71 -18.84 5.29 10.65
C VAL A 71 -18.14 4.09 11.29
N GLY A 72 -18.89 3.05 11.67
CA GLY A 72 -18.32 1.79 12.14
C GLY A 72 -17.46 1.08 11.10
N TYR A 73 -17.87 1.11 9.83
CA TYR A 73 -17.05 0.62 8.72
C TYR A 73 -15.80 1.48 8.50
N GLY A 74 -15.86 2.80 8.68
CA GLY A 74 -14.68 3.65 8.68
C GLY A 74 -13.68 3.25 9.76
N LEU A 75 -14.16 3.03 10.98
CA LEU A 75 -13.36 2.59 12.12
C LEU A 75 -12.73 1.21 11.87
N SER A 76 -13.54 0.20 11.55
CA SER A 76 -13.06 -1.16 11.31
C SER A 76 -12.12 -1.23 10.12
N GLY A 77 -12.40 -0.52 9.03
CA GLY A 77 -11.54 -0.46 7.86
C GLY A 77 -10.16 0.12 8.16
N GLY A 78 -10.09 1.20 8.95
CA GLY A 78 -8.82 1.79 9.40
C GLY A 78 -7.99 0.82 10.25
N ILE A 79 -8.63 0.14 11.21
CA ILE A 79 -7.97 -0.86 12.08
C ILE A 79 -7.47 -2.05 11.25
N ILE A 80 -8.31 -2.59 10.34
CA ILE A 80 -7.92 -3.71 9.48
C ILE A 80 -6.74 -3.31 8.58
N PHE A 81 -6.78 -2.13 7.98
CA PHE A 81 -5.68 -1.64 7.14
C PHE A 81 -4.35 -1.57 7.88
N ILE A 82 -4.35 -1.04 9.10
CA ILE A 82 -3.18 -1.02 9.98
C ILE A 82 -2.71 -2.44 10.29
N ALA A 83 -3.62 -3.34 10.67
CA ALA A 83 -3.28 -4.72 10.97
C ALA A 83 -2.66 -5.45 9.76
N LEU A 84 -3.19 -5.24 8.55
CA LEU A 84 -2.66 -5.83 7.33
C LEU A 84 -1.22 -5.39 7.00
N LYS A 85 -0.81 -4.21 7.44
CA LYS A 85 0.58 -3.74 7.32
C LYS A 85 1.44 -4.17 8.51
N PHE A 86 0.91 -4.09 9.72
CA PHE A 86 1.67 -4.29 10.95
C PHE A 86 2.00 -5.77 11.19
N VAL A 87 1.03 -6.67 11.00
CA VAL A 87 1.21 -8.11 11.25
C VAL A 87 2.35 -8.70 10.41
N PRO A 88 2.40 -8.52 9.07
CA PRO A 88 3.53 -9.02 8.27
C PRO A 88 4.86 -8.41 8.70
N ALA A 89 4.87 -7.11 9.07
CA ALA A 89 6.10 -6.45 9.51
C ALA A 89 6.66 -7.07 10.80
N VAL A 90 5.80 -7.48 11.73
CA VAL A 90 6.21 -8.21 12.94
C VAL A 90 6.83 -9.56 12.58
N PHE A 91 6.15 -10.38 11.76
CA PHE A 91 6.66 -11.70 11.35
C PHE A 91 7.96 -11.61 10.57
N MET A 92 8.12 -10.59 9.75
CA MET A 92 9.33 -10.37 8.95
C MET A 92 10.44 -9.64 9.71
N LYS A 93 10.21 -9.29 11.00
CA LYS A 93 11.14 -8.44 11.80
C LYS A 93 11.49 -7.13 11.08
N LYS A 94 10.51 -6.53 10.39
CA LYS A 94 10.60 -5.31 9.60
C LYS A 94 9.83 -4.18 10.28
N LEU A 95 10.23 -3.86 11.51
CA LEU A 95 9.71 -2.74 12.27
C LEU A 95 10.79 -1.68 12.42
N GLY A 96 10.46 -0.42 12.14
CA GLY A 96 11.33 0.73 12.29
C GLY A 96 10.83 1.71 13.36
N ALA A 97 11.72 2.53 13.88
CA ALA A 97 11.35 3.61 14.79
C ALA A 97 10.58 4.70 14.02
N SER A 98 9.58 5.29 14.67
CA SER A 98 8.82 6.40 14.07
C SER A 98 9.73 7.62 13.84
N PRO A 99 9.65 8.27 12.68
CA PRO A 99 10.36 9.52 12.42
C PRO A 99 9.68 10.75 13.06
N TYR A 100 8.52 10.56 13.69
CA TYR A 100 7.73 11.62 14.29
C TYR A 100 7.96 11.70 15.80
N ASP A 101 7.71 12.89 16.38
CA ASP A 101 7.70 13.07 17.83
C ASP A 101 6.50 12.34 18.45
N THR A 102 6.80 11.29 19.19
CA THR A 102 5.82 10.44 19.89
C THR A 102 5.70 10.77 21.38
N SER A 103 6.31 11.87 21.83
CA SER A 103 6.04 12.43 23.18
C SER A 103 4.58 12.88 23.31
N ILE A 104 4.09 13.05 24.54
CA ILE A 104 2.71 13.50 24.78
C ILE A 104 2.42 14.83 24.08
N SER A 105 3.38 15.76 24.11
CA SER A 105 3.29 17.04 23.38
C SER A 105 3.30 16.85 21.87
N GLY A 106 4.15 15.97 21.35
CA GLY A 106 4.23 15.62 19.94
C GLY A 106 2.93 14.98 19.43
N ILE A 107 2.35 14.04 20.18
CA ILE A 107 1.06 13.44 19.86
C ILE A 107 -0.05 14.50 19.76
N PHE A 108 -0.08 15.44 20.72
CA PHE A 108 -1.07 16.52 20.70
C PHE A 108 -0.90 17.42 19.45
N VAL A 109 0.32 17.85 19.12
CA VAL A 109 0.61 18.66 17.94
C VAL A 109 0.29 17.89 16.65
N ASN A 110 0.64 16.60 16.58
CA ASN A 110 0.31 15.74 15.44
C ASN A 110 -1.21 15.63 15.26
N ALA A 111 -1.97 15.36 16.31
CA ALA A 111 -3.43 15.29 16.26
C ALA A 111 -4.07 16.62 15.84
N LEU A 112 -3.57 17.73 16.40
CA LEU A 112 -4.05 19.08 16.08
C LEU A 112 -3.85 19.43 14.60
N THR A 113 -2.79 18.95 13.96
CA THR A 113 -2.53 19.21 12.54
C THR A 113 -3.30 18.27 11.62
N ILE A 114 -3.46 16.99 12.01
CA ILE A 114 -4.07 15.96 11.19
C ILE A 114 -5.59 16.11 11.14
N ILE A 115 -6.24 16.19 12.30
CA ILE A 115 -7.70 16.12 12.40
C ILE A 115 -8.39 17.25 11.62
N PRO A 116 -8.02 18.53 11.77
CA PRO A 116 -8.63 19.61 11.00
C PRO A 116 -8.38 19.48 9.51
N ALA A 117 -7.17 19.07 9.10
CA ALA A 117 -6.81 18.94 7.70
C ALA A 117 -7.64 17.85 6.98
N ILE A 118 -7.78 16.67 7.60
CA ILE A 118 -8.60 15.58 7.05
C ILE A 118 -10.06 16.02 7.01
N THR A 119 -10.58 16.56 8.10
CA THR A 119 -11.97 16.98 8.21
C THR A 119 -12.31 18.03 7.16
N ALA A 120 -11.49 19.07 6.99
CA ALA A 120 -11.70 20.09 5.98
C ALA A 120 -11.72 19.51 4.56
N ARG A 121 -10.76 18.62 4.22
CA ARG A 121 -10.69 18.00 2.90
C ARG A 121 -11.94 17.18 2.59
N GLU A 122 -12.40 16.37 3.54
CA GLU A 122 -13.58 15.55 3.33
C GLU A 122 -14.87 16.37 3.34
N MET A 123 -14.94 17.46 4.07
CA MET A 123 -16.04 18.43 3.99
C MET A 123 -16.09 19.11 2.61
N VAL A 124 -14.95 19.51 2.05
CA VAL A 124 -14.88 20.07 0.70
C VAL A 124 -15.29 19.04 -0.35
N ARG A 125 -14.84 17.80 -0.21
CA ARG A 125 -15.28 16.69 -1.09
C ARG A 125 -16.79 16.52 -1.02
N TYR A 126 -17.35 16.44 0.19
CA TYR A 126 -18.79 16.28 0.40
C TYR A 126 -19.58 17.44 -0.21
N TYR A 127 -19.17 18.69 0.07
CA TYR A 127 -19.83 19.88 -0.45
C TYR A 127 -19.80 19.89 -1.99
N SER A 128 -18.66 19.56 -2.58
CA SER A 128 -18.50 19.50 -4.03
C SER A 128 -19.39 18.42 -4.66
N PHE A 129 -19.48 17.24 -4.05
CA PHE A 129 -20.39 16.17 -4.51
C PHE A 129 -21.85 16.58 -4.38
N ALA A 130 -22.25 17.21 -3.27
CA ALA A 130 -23.61 17.69 -3.06
C ALA A 130 -23.99 18.77 -4.08
N ALA A 131 -23.08 19.71 -4.36
CA ALA A 131 -23.27 20.74 -5.38
C ALA A 131 -23.49 20.12 -6.76
N VAL A 132 -22.64 19.17 -7.16
CA VAL A 132 -22.75 18.44 -8.44
C VAL A 132 -24.03 17.62 -8.53
N CYS A 133 -24.38 16.89 -7.48
CA CYS A 133 -25.61 16.07 -7.45
C CYS A 133 -26.87 16.92 -7.60
N LYS A 134 -26.83 18.16 -7.14
CA LYS A 134 -27.97 19.10 -7.22
C LYS A 134 -28.08 19.81 -8.57
N THR A 135 -26.93 20.09 -9.24
CA THR A 135 -26.88 21.05 -10.35
C THR A 135 -26.56 20.46 -11.70
N LEU A 136 -25.78 19.38 -11.77
CA LEU A 136 -25.25 18.86 -13.03
C LEU A 136 -26.03 17.65 -13.57
N LYS A 137 -26.14 17.59 -14.90
CA LYS A 137 -26.67 16.44 -15.63
C LYS A 137 -25.70 15.25 -15.57
N TYR A 138 -24.41 15.50 -15.79
CA TYR A 138 -23.36 14.47 -15.82
C TYR A 138 -22.67 14.31 -14.45
N LYS A 139 -23.46 13.87 -13.46
CA LYS A 139 -23.03 13.73 -12.05
C LYS A 139 -21.85 12.80 -11.87
N ARG A 140 -21.87 11.62 -12.51
CA ARG A 140 -20.81 10.60 -12.38
C ARG A 140 -19.46 11.10 -12.85
N THR A 141 -19.43 11.75 -14.03
CA THR A 141 -18.19 12.33 -14.59
C THR A 141 -17.63 13.42 -13.69
N ALA A 142 -18.48 14.29 -13.14
CA ALA A 142 -18.03 15.36 -12.26
C ALA A 142 -17.50 14.82 -10.91
N ILE A 143 -18.16 13.81 -10.32
CA ILE A 143 -17.68 13.11 -9.12
C ILE A 143 -16.31 12.48 -9.38
N PHE A 144 -16.14 11.82 -10.53
CA PHE A 144 -14.86 11.23 -10.93
C PHE A 144 -13.77 12.29 -11.05
N LEU A 145 -14.04 13.43 -11.70
CA LEU A 145 -13.08 14.53 -11.81
C LEU A 145 -12.69 15.12 -10.44
N ILE A 146 -13.64 15.31 -9.53
CA ILE A 146 -13.36 15.77 -8.17
C ILE A 146 -12.46 14.75 -7.45
N THR A 147 -12.72 13.45 -7.62
CA THR A 147 -11.88 12.40 -7.04
C THR A 147 -10.45 12.46 -7.58
N ILE A 148 -10.27 12.68 -8.88
CA ILE A 148 -8.94 12.90 -9.49
C ILE A 148 -8.26 14.13 -8.88
N ILE A 149 -8.96 15.26 -8.73
CA ILE A 149 -8.40 16.45 -8.10
C ILE A 149 -7.92 16.13 -6.68
N MET A 150 -8.71 15.40 -5.90
CA MET A 150 -8.31 14.97 -4.55
C MET A 150 -7.08 14.05 -4.55
N CYS A 151 -6.90 13.19 -5.56
CA CYS A 151 -5.67 12.41 -5.74
C CYS A 151 -4.47 13.33 -6.02
N LEU A 152 -4.62 14.27 -6.96
CA LEU A 152 -3.54 15.16 -7.38
C LEU A 152 -3.01 16.03 -6.23
N ILE A 153 -3.87 16.45 -5.30
CA ILE A 153 -3.49 17.24 -4.13
C ILE A 153 -2.52 16.47 -3.20
N GLU A 154 -2.61 15.16 -3.16
CA GLU A 154 -1.76 14.33 -2.30
C GLU A 154 -0.43 13.95 -2.93
N ILE A 155 -0.30 14.04 -4.26
CA ILE A 155 0.91 13.67 -4.99
C ILE A 155 2.02 14.70 -4.75
N ASN A 156 3.21 14.20 -4.43
CA ASN A 156 4.40 15.02 -4.40
C ASN A 156 5.00 15.12 -5.81
N PHE A 157 4.62 16.16 -6.54
CA PHE A 157 5.10 16.37 -7.91
C PHE A 157 6.62 16.59 -7.98
N GLY A 158 7.24 17.17 -6.94
CA GLY A 158 8.69 17.33 -6.90
C GLY A 158 9.42 15.99 -6.94
N SER A 159 8.97 15.03 -6.13
CA SER A 159 9.52 13.67 -6.14
C SER A 159 9.23 12.94 -7.46
N LEU A 160 8.02 13.12 -8.02
CA LEU A 160 7.63 12.48 -9.27
C LEU A 160 8.48 12.98 -10.46
N LEU A 161 8.71 14.29 -10.56
CA LEU A 161 9.49 14.90 -11.64
C LEU A 161 11.00 14.66 -11.53
N ALA A 162 11.48 14.31 -10.33
CA ALA A 162 12.88 13.95 -10.09
C ALA A 162 13.24 12.54 -10.60
N ILE A 163 12.24 11.69 -10.85
CA ILE A 163 12.44 10.30 -11.31
C ILE A 163 12.86 10.32 -12.78
N LYS A 164 13.97 9.64 -13.08
CA LYS A 164 14.52 9.52 -14.44
C LYS A 164 14.43 8.10 -14.98
N GLU A 165 14.47 7.10 -14.12
CA GLU A 165 14.49 5.69 -14.50
C GLU A 165 13.08 5.09 -14.48
N PHE A 166 12.77 4.22 -15.47
CA PHE A 166 11.48 3.52 -15.53
C PHE A 166 11.22 2.64 -14.29
N LYS A 167 12.25 2.01 -13.77
CA LYS A 167 12.18 1.18 -12.56
C LYS A 167 11.75 1.99 -11.33
N GLU A 168 12.35 3.17 -11.15
CA GLU A 168 11.99 4.08 -10.05
C GLU A 168 10.55 4.58 -10.20
N LEU A 169 10.13 4.92 -11.45
CA LEU A 169 8.77 5.32 -11.75
C LEU A 169 7.77 4.20 -11.43
N PHE A 170 8.10 2.96 -11.76
CA PHE A 170 7.27 1.80 -11.47
C PHE A 170 7.12 1.59 -9.95
N ILE A 171 8.24 1.65 -9.20
CA ILE A 171 8.23 1.54 -7.74
C ILE A 171 7.42 2.69 -7.11
N TYR A 172 7.64 3.92 -7.55
CA TYR A 172 6.92 5.10 -7.08
C TYR A 172 5.41 4.98 -7.37
N SER A 173 5.05 4.53 -8.58
CA SER A 173 3.66 4.33 -8.96
C SER A 173 2.98 3.29 -8.10
N THR A 174 3.62 2.14 -7.87
CA THR A 174 3.06 1.04 -7.08
C THR A 174 2.97 1.40 -5.59
N ARG A 175 3.98 2.08 -5.04
CA ARG A 175 4.05 2.40 -3.62
C ARG A 175 3.26 3.64 -3.23
N ILE A 176 3.11 4.62 -4.14
CA ILE A 176 2.58 5.94 -3.81
C ILE A 176 1.35 6.30 -4.67
N LEU A 177 1.47 6.32 -6.01
CA LEU A 177 0.39 6.84 -6.87
C LEU A 177 -0.87 5.97 -6.82
N LEU A 178 -0.73 4.67 -7.02
CA LEU A 178 -1.86 3.75 -7.04
C LEU A 178 -2.54 3.61 -5.66
N PRO A 179 -1.83 3.52 -4.52
CA PRO A 179 -2.44 3.58 -3.20
C PRO A 179 -3.19 4.90 -2.92
N ILE A 180 -2.66 6.06 -3.36
CA ILE A 180 -3.38 7.34 -3.28
C ILE A 180 -4.69 7.28 -4.06
N ALA A 181 -4.67 6.76 -5.28
CA ALA A 181 -5.86 6.62 -6.11
C ALA A 181 -6.88 5.68 -5.48
N ALA A 182 -6.46 4.50 -5.04
CA ALA A 182 -7.30 3.50 -4.38
C ALA A 182 -7.96 4.04 -3.10
N LYS A 183 -7.17 4.70 -2.25
CA LYS A 183 -7.67 5.37 -1.05
C LYS A 183 -8.72 6.44 -1.39
N ASN A 184 -8.44 7.31 -2.37
CA ASN A 184 -9.38 8.39 -2.74
C ASN A 184 -10.67 7.86 -3.38
N ILE A 185 -10.65 6.70 -4.05
CA ILE A 185 -11.86 6.00 -4.48
C ILE A 185 -12.69 5.58 -3.26
N LEU A 186 -12.08 4.93 -2.27
CA LEU A 186 -12.75 4.54 -1.03
C LEU A 186 -13.32 5.75 -0.29
N MET A 187 -12.56 6.84 -0.17
CA MET A 187 -13.03 8.08 0.46
C MET A 187 -14.24 8.67 -0.26
N SER A 188 -14.25 8.62 -1.61
CA SER A 188 -15.39 9.07 -2.40
C SER A 188 -16.64 8.19 -2.18
N VAL A 189 -16.46 6.89 -2.00
CA VAL A 189 -17.54 5.96 -1.64
C VAL A 189 -18.09 6.28 -0.25
N PHE A 190 -17.24 6.48 0.75
CA PHE A 190 -17.66 6.91 2.08
C PHE A 190 -18.48 8.20 2.04
N VAL A 191 -17.97 9.22 1.32
CA VAL A 191 -18.65 10.51 1.22
C VAL A 191 -19.99 10.41 0.52
N LEU A 192 -20.09 9.64 -0.56
CA LEU A 192 -21.34 9.46 -1.32
C LEU A 192 -22.44 8.80 -0.50
N TYR A 193 -22.11 7.84 0.33
CA TYR A 193 -23.09 7.00 1.03
C TYR A 193 -23.23 7.30 2.52
N GLY A 194 -22.16 7.79 3.19
CA GLY A 194 -22.14 8.01 4.64
C GLY A 194 -21.83 9.43 5.07
N GLY A 195 -21.54 10.33 4.12
CA GLY A 195 -21.14 11.70 4.42
C GLY A 195 -19.67 11.82 4.85
N VAL A 196 -19.36 12.86 5.63
CA VAL A 196 -17.97 13.22 5.97
C VAL A 196 -17.35 12.27 6.99
N LEU A 197 -18.10 11.88 8.02
CA LEU A 197 -17.55 11.19 9.20
C LEU A 197 -16.88 9.83 8.92
N PRO A 198 -17.43 8.91 8.11
CA PRO A 198 -16.79 7.61 7.85
C PRO A 198 -15.38 7.74 7.29
N GLY A 199 -15.20 8.66 6.33
CA GLY A 199 -13.91 8.93 5.72
C GLY A 199 -12.93 9.57 6.70
N VAL A 200 -13.37 10.55 7.47
CA VAL A 200 -12.54 11.19 8.51
C VAL A 200 -12.07 10.17 9.54
N VAL A 201 -12.95 9.28 9.99
CA VAL A 201 -12.59 8.23 10.96
C VAL A 201 -11.60 7.24 10.35
N TYR A 202 -11.85 6.76 9.12
CA TYR A 202 -10.96 5.83 8.44
C TYR A 202 -9.54 6.38 8.29
N ILE A 203 -9.40 7.54 7.66
CA ILE A 203 -8.09 8.17 7.43
C ILE A 203 -7.48 8.67 8.74
N GLY A 204 -8.31 9.19 9.65
CA GLY A 204 -7.87 9.71 10.94
C GLY A 204 -7.14 8.66 11.77
N ILE A 205 -7.69 7.45 11.88
CA ILE A 205 -7.06 6.35 12.60
C ILE A 205 -5.73 5.95 11.97
N ILE A 206 -5.68 5.84 10.63
CA ILE A 206 -4.45 5.46 9.92
C ILE A 206 -3.37 6.53 10.13
N GLN A 207 -3.68 7.81 9.93
CA GLN A 207 -2.70 8.88 10.08
C GLN A 207 -2.29 9.14 11.53
N LEU A 208 -3.20 8.99 12.48
CA LEU A 208 -2.87 9.06 13.90
C LEU A 208 -1.95 7.91 14.30
N PHE A 209 -2.22 6.69 13.82
CA PHE A 209 -1.30 5.57 14.04
C PHE A 209 0.09 5.86 13.46
N GLU A 210 0.17 6.27 12.19
CA GLU A 210 1.45 6.55 11.52
C GLU A 210 2.27 7.64 12.21
N LYS A 211 1.63 8.66 12.80
CA LYS A 211 2.34 9.79 13.40
C LYS A 211 2.49 9.74 14.92
N CYS A 212 1.69 8.94 15.61
CA CYS A 212 1.70 8.89 17.07
C CYS A 212 2.23 7.57 17.63
N PHE A 213 2.38 6.55 16.79
CA PHE A 213 2.88 5.25 17.25
C PHE A 213 4.41 5.20 17.17
N PRO A 214 5.11 4.69 18.22
CA PRO A 214 6.58 4.76 18.28
C PRO A 214 7.28 3.81 17.32
N VAL A 215 6.58 2.76 16.87
CA VAL A 215 7.14 1.72 15.99
C VAL A 215 6.24 1.54 14.79
N LEU A 216 6.80 1.61 13.58
CA LEU A 216 6.06 1.56 12.32
C LEU A 216 6.49 0.38 11.45
N PRO A 217 5.59 -0.17 10.61
CA PRO A 217 5.93 -1.22 9.67
C PRO A 217 6.79 -0.69 8.52
N GLU A 218 7.96 -1.30 8.30
CA GLU A 218 8.86 -1.03 7.17
C GLU A 218 8.78 -2.15 6.13
N LEU A 219 7.65 -2.23 5.46
CA LEU A 219 7.41 -3.25 4.45
C LEU A 219 8.18 -2.98 3.14
N SER A 220 8.42 -4.05 2.38
CA SER A 220 8.94 -3.89 1.02
C SER A 220 7.94 -3.07 0.16
N TRP A 221 8.48 -2.34 -0.83
CA TRP A 221 7.66 -1.51 -1.71
C TRP A 221 6.50 -2.27 -2.37
N LEU A 222 6.71 -3.56 -2.69
CA LEU A 222 5.70 -4.41 -3.31
C LEU A 222 4.57 -4.73 -2.35
N LEU A 223 4.88 -5.15 -1.12
CA LEU A 223 3.87 -5.50 -0.11
C LEU A 223 3.10 -4.27 0.35
N ASP A 224 3.81 -3.18 0.62
CA ASP A 224 3.20 -1.91 1.02
C ASP A 224 2.24 -1.39 -0.05
N GLY A 225 2.69 -1.42 -1.32
CA GLY A 225 1.87 -1.06 -2.48
C GLY A 225 0.68 -1.99 -2.69
N ALA A 226 0.90 -3.31 -2.64
CA ALA A 226 -0.16 -4.30 -2.83
C ALA A 226 -1.30 -4.14 -1.81
N ILE A 227 -0.96 -4.00 -0.52
CA ILE A 227 -1.95 -3.74 0.55
C ILE A 227 -2.62 -2.38 0.33
N GLY A 228 -1.82 -1.35 0.02
CA GLY A 228 -2.31 0.01 -0.21
C GLY A 228 -3.27 0.15 -1.39
N ILE A 229 -3.19 -0.74 -2.39
CA ILE A 229 -4.07 -0.77 -3.56
C ILE A 229 -5.26 -1.69 -3.31
N ALA A 230 -4.99 -2.95 -2.97
CA ALA A 230 -6.02 -4.00 -2.93
C ALA A 230 -7.05 -3.73 -1.84
N PHE A 231 -6.62 -3.39 -0.63
CA PHE A 231 -7.55 -3.20 0.48
C PHE A 231 -8.57 -2.07 0.23
N PRO A 232 -8.17 -0.82 -0.11
CA PRO A 232 -9.14 0.24 -0.30
C PRO A 232 -10.11 -0.04 -1.46
N ILE A 233 -9.66 -0.69 -2.55
CA ILE A 233 -10.53 -1.03 -3.69
C ILE A 233 -11.56 -2.09 -3.30
N ILE A 234 -11.11 -3.20 -2.71
CA ILE A 234 -12.00 -4.30 -2.30
C ILE A 234 -12.99 -3.79 -1.24
N TYR A 235 -12.52 -2.98 -0.31
CA TYR A 235 -13.36 -2.40 0.73
C TYR A 235 -14.37 -1.38 0.19
N ALA A 236 -14.00 -0.59 -0.82
CA ALA A 236 -14.92 0.32 -1.51
C ALA A 236 -16.03 -0.45 -2.23
N VAL A 237 -15.71 -1.55 -2.90
CA VAL A 237 -16.68 -2.43 -3.55
C VAL A 237 -17.61 -3.07 -2.52
N PHE A 238 -17.04 -3.61 -1.43
CA PHE A 238 -17.80 -4.19 -0.32
C PHE A 238 -18.83 -3.19 0.26
N ILE A 239 -18.39 -1.96 0.57
CA ILE A 239 -19.28 -0.91 1.10
C ILE A 239 -20.36 -0.56 0.10
N SER A 240 -20.01 -0.38 -1.17
CA SER A 240 -20.96 -0.04 -2.22
C SER A 240 -22.06 -1.09 -2.34
N ASP A 241 -21.69 -2.36 -2.37
CA ASP A 241 -22.64 -3.46 -2.46
C ASP A 241 -23.50 -3.59 -1.20
N HIS A 242 -22.91 -3.46 -0.03
CA HIS A 242 -23.65 -3.51 1.23
C HIS A 242 -24.70 -2.39 1.32
N VAL A 243 -24.36 -1.19 0.86
CA VAL A 243 -25.29 -0.06 0.80
C VAL A 243 -26.40 -0.31 -0.22
N PHE A 244 -26.10 -0.86 -1.40
CA PHE A 244 -27.11 -1.19 -2.40
C PHE A 244 -28.00 -2.36 -1.98
N ALA A 245 -27.43 -3.37 -1.34
CA ALA A 245 -28.18 -4.53 -0.84
C ALA A 245 -29.21 -4.16 0.21
N THR A 246 -28.88 -3.24 1.11
CA THR A 246 -29.81 -2.78 2.18
C THR A 246 -30.97 -1.96 1.60
N GLY A 247 -30.82 -1.41 0.40
CA GLY A 247 -31.91 -0.72 -0.34
C GLY A 247 -32.85 -1.64 -1.12
N ARG A 248 -32.43 -2.88 -1.43
CA ARG A 248 -33.25 -3.95 -2.03
C ARG A 248 -33.44 -5.02 -0.97
N LYS A 249 -34.67 -5.43 -0.66
CA LYS A 249 -35.02 -6.44 0.34
C LYS A 249 -33.96 -7.54 0.53
N SER A 250 -33.40 -7.56 1.68
CA SER A 250 -32.28 -8.21 2.29
C SER A 250 -32.32 -9.74 2.44
N ILE A 251 -32.57 -10.55 1.43
CA ILE A 251 -32.58 -12.03 1.62
C ILE A 251 -31.49 -12.75 0.81
N GLU A 252 -30.95 -12.16 -0.25
CA GLU A 252 -30.00 -12.88 -1.14
C GLU A 252 -28.51 -12.59 -0.90
N ASN A 253 -28.12 -11.62 -0.09
CA ASN A 253 -26.75 -11.06 -0.13
C ASN A 253 -25.77 -11.49 0.98
N LYS A 254 -26.14 -12.39 1.90
CA LYS A 254 -25.14 -12.97 2.84
C LYS A 254 -23.98 -13.69 2.11
N LYS A 255 -24.26 -14.28 0.94
CA LYS A 255 -23.22 -14.89 0.10
C LYS A 255 -22.24 -13.87 -0.49
N SER A 256 -22.73 -12.68 -0.85
CA SER A 256 -21.88 -11.61 -1.40
C SER A 256 -20.91 -11.07 -0.35
N ASP A 257 -21.39 -10.78 0.87
CA ASP A 257 -20.56 -10.22 1.94
C ASP A 257 -19.43 -11.19 2.34
N VAL A 258 -19.76 -12.49 2.44
CA VAL A 258 -18.78 -13.54 2.70
C VAL A 258 -17.77 -13.65 1.54
N MET A 259 -18.22 -13.52 0.28
CA MET A 259 -17.33 -13.58 -0.87
C MET A 259 -16.35 -12.40 -0.90
N TYR A 260 -16.77 -11.18 -0.54
CA TYR A 260 -15.86 -10.03 -0.42
C TYR A 260 -14.82 -10.21 0.69
N LEU A 261 -15.23 -10.72 1.86
CA LEU A 261 -14.29 -11.04 2.92
C LEU A 261 -13.29 -12.12 2.49
N ILE A 262 -13.75 -13.15 1.82
CA ILE A 262 -12.88 -14.20 1.28
C ILE A 262 -11.92 -13.62 0.25
N SER A 263 -12.38 -12.79 -0.70
CA SER A 263 -11.52 -12.18 -1.71
C SER A 263 -10.45 -11.27 -1.09
N LEU A 264 -10.80 -10.52 -0.05
CA LEU A 264 -9.86 -9.70 0.70
C LEU A 264 -8.80 -10.56 1.41
N LEU A 265 -9.24 -11.62 2.10
CA LEU A 265 -8.34 -12.54 2.79
C LEU A 265 -7.41 -13.25 1.80
N VAL A 266 -7.93 -13.72 0.66
CA VAL A 266 -7.15 -14.39 -0.39
C VAL A 266 -6.13 -13.42 -1.00
N ALA A 267 -6.55 -12.20 -1.36
CA ALA A 267 -5.64 -11.20 -1.91
C ALA A 267 -4.51 -10.84 -0.92
N THR A 268 -4.85 -10.70 0.36
CA THR A 268 -3.89 -10.42 1.42
C THR A 268 -2.93 -11.61 1.64
N ALA A 269 -3.47 -12.83 1.74
CA ALA A 269 -2.66 -14.03 1.89
C ALA A 269 -1.73 -14.25 0.70
N PHE A 270 -2.20 -13.96 -0.52
CA PHE A 270 -1.37 -14.02 -1.72
C PHE A 270 -0.23 -12.97 -1.69
N ALA A 271 -0.53 -11.72 -1.29
CA ALA A 271 0.51 -10.71 -1.12
C ALA A 271 1.54 -11.11 -0.06
N TRP A 272 1.09 -11.68 1.07
CA TRP A 272 1.97 -12.21 2.12
C TRP A 272 2.83 -13.37 1.62
N PHE A 273 2.25 -14.27 0.81
CA PHE A 273 2.99 -15.36 0.17
C PHE A 273 4.09 -14.84 -0.75
N CYS A 274 3.78 -13.89 -1.64
CA CYS A 274 4.76 -13.31 -2.58
C CYS A 274 5.95 -12.64 -1.89
N VAL A 275 5.76 -12.10 -0.69
CA VAL A 275 6.82 -11.40 0.07
C VAL A 275 7.53 -12.32 1.06
N GLY A 276 7.07 -13.56 1.20
CA GLY A 276 7.70 -14.54 2.06
C GLY A 276 7.38 -14.37 3.54
N VAL A 277 6.13 -14.03 3.88
CA VAL A 277 5.65 -14.07 5.28
C VAL A 277 5.50 -15.53 5.73
N PHE A 278 5.07 -16.42 4.85
CA PHE A 278 4.87 -17.84 5.14
C PHE A 278 6.19 -18.64 5.17
N PRO A 279 6.17 -19.84 5.75
CA PRO A 279 7.33 -20.73 5.73
C PRO A 279 7.81 -21.11 4.33
N VAL A 280 6.91 -21.10 3.34
CA VAL A 280 7.23 -21.28 1.92
C VAL A 280 6.98 -19.98 1.18
N TYR A 281 7.94 -19.56 0.37
CA TYR A 281 7.84 -18.34 -0.41
C TYR A 281 8.36 -18.53 -1.85
N PRO A 282 7.86 -17.74 -2.82
CA PRO A 282 8.36 -17.78 -4.20
C PRO A 282 9.63 -16.92 -4.35
N SER A 283 10.59 -17.44 -5.11
CA SER A 283 11.78 -16.69 -5.55
C SER A 283 11.90 -16.78 -7.07
N VAL A 284 12.07 -15.63 -7.73
CA VAL A 284 12.18 -15.57 -9.20
C VAL A 284 13.63 -15.78 -9.60
N ILE A 285 13.87 -16.72 -10.50
CA ILE A 285 15.21 -16.99 -11.05
C ILE A 285 15.51 -16.00 -12.17
N LEU A 286 16.64 -15.32 -12.06
CA LEU A 286 17.02 -14.25 -12.97
C LEU A 286 18.14 -14.65 -13.93
N THR A 287 18.93 -15.66 -13.59
CA THR A 287 20.14 -16.11 -14.30
C THR A 287 20.02 -17.54 -14.75
N GLY A 288 20.84 -17.94 -15.74
CA GLY A 288 20.87 -19.29 -16.29
C GLY A 288 21.81 -20.27 -15.56
N SER A 289 22.35 -19.92 -14.38
CA SER A 289 23.30 -20.78 -13.66
C SER A 289 22.78 -22.16 -13.27
N MET A 290 21.46 -22.35 -13.23
CA MET A 290 20.79 -23.61 -12.89
C MET A 290 20.15 -24.32 -14.09
N GLU A 291 20.44 -23.87 -15.32
CA GLU A 291 19.97 -24.56 -16.52
C GLU A 291 20.60 -25.98 -16.66
N PRO A 292 19.90 -26.94 -17.26
CA PRO A 292 18.54 -26.83 -17.84
C PRO A 292 17.41 -27.07 -16.83
N LEU A 293 17.71 -27.38 -15.57
CA LEU A 293 16.70 -27.74 -14.57
C LEU A 293 15.79 -26.55 -14.16
N ILE A 294 16.40 -25.39 -14.02
CA ILE A 294 15.68 -24.16 -13.65
C ILE A 294 16.11 -23.06 -14.62
N MET A 295 15.14 -22.52 -15.35
CA MET A 295 15.37 -21.53 -16.39
C MET A 295 15.18 -20.09 -15.86
N PRO A 296 15.83 -19.09 -16.47
CA PRO A 296 15.50 -17.68 -16.18
C PRO A 296 14.00 -17.40 -16.42
N GLY A 297 13.36 -16.75 -15.45
CA GLY A 297 11.91 -16.51 -15.47
C GLY A 297 11.07 -17.60 -14.82
N ASP A 298 11.68 -18.68 -14.35
CA ASP A 298 10.99 -19.62 -13.47
C ASP A 298 10.86 -19.05 -12.05
N VAL A 299 9.87 -19.54 -11.33
CA VAL A 299 9.69 -19.26 -9.91
C VAL A 299 9.98 -20.54 -9.13
N VAL A 300 10.90 -20.48 -8.21
CA VAL A 300 11.14 -21.59 -7.27
C VAL A 300 10.40 -21.33 -5.97
N LEU A 301 9.73 -22.34 -5.44
CA LEU A 301 9.16 -22.32 -4.10
C LEU A 301 10.26 -22.74 -3.13
N VAL A 302 10.56 -21.85 -2.18
CA VAL A 302 11.64 -22.02 -1.21
C VAL A 302 11.02 -22.23 0.17
N HIS A 303 11.35 -23.33 0.82
CA HIS A 303 11.07 -23.57 2.22
C HIS A 303 12.11 -22.85 3.06
N LYS A 304 11.66 -21.93 3.93
CA LYS A 304 12.56 -21.21 4.85
C LYS A 304 13.14 -22.14 5.88
N ILE A 305 14.41 -22.02 6.12
CA ILE A 305 15.04 -22.61 7.28
C ILE A 305 14.70 -21.73 8.48
N SER A 306 13.98 -22.31 9.44
CA SER A 306 13.52 -21.61 10.65
C SER A 306 14.31 -21.98 11.89
N ASN A 307 14.85 -23.20 11.93
CA ASN A 307 15.61 -23.76 13.04
C ASN A 307 17.03 -24.11 12.60
N GLU A 308 17.98 -24.04 13.52
CA GLU A 308 19.35 -24.45 13.26
C GLU A 308 19.45 -25.93 12.91
N ASP A 309 18.60 -26.77 13.49
CA ASP A 309 18.58 -28.21 13.22
C ASP A 309 18.33 -28.53 11.74
N GLU A 310 17.45 -27.75 11.07
CA GLU A 310 17.16 -27.91 9.63
C GLU A 310 18.39 -27.67 8.74
N ILE A 311 19.37 -26.89 9.20
CA ILE A 311 20.62 -26.61 8.47
C ILE A 311 21.50 -27.87 8.49
N TYR A 312 21.49 -28.63 9.59
CA TYR A 312 22.27 -29.86 9.73
C TYR A 312 21.66 -31.04 8.96
N GLU A 313 20.39 -30.94 8.54
CA GLU A 313 19.72 -31.92 7.70
C GLU A 313 20.04 -31.74 6.20
N LEU A 314 20.63 -30.60 5.81
CA LEU A 314 20.99 -30.34 4.41
C LEU A 314 22.06 -31.31 3.95
N SER A 315 21.89 -31.82 2.73
CA SER A 315 22.73 -32.85 2.13
C SER A 315 23.18 -32.47 0.72
N GLU A 316 24.17 -33.22 0.25
CA GLU A 316 24.62 -33.14 -1.15
C GLU A 316 23.43 -33.39 -2.09
N GLY A 317 23.30 -32.57 -3.14
CA GLY A 317 22.22 -32.59 -4.09
C GLY A 317 21.08 -31.60 -3.81
N ASP A 318 20.92 -31.12 -2.59
CA ASP A 318 19.91 -30.14 -2.26
C ASP A 318 20.17 -28.81 -2.96
N ILE A 319 19.10 -28.17 -3.45
CA ILE A 319 19.17 -26.83 -4.04
C ILE A 319 18.80 -25.82 -2.97
N ILE A 320 19.73 -24.94 -2.65
CA ILE A 320 19.54 -23.93 -1.60
C ILE A 320 19.50 -22.51 -2.16
N ASN A 321 18.68 -21.67 -1.53
CA ASN A 321 18.76 -20.22 -1.65
C ASN A 321 19.63 -19.68 -0.54
N PHE A 322 20.68 -18.94 -0.87
CA PHE A 322 21.56 -18.32 0.09
C PHE A 322 21.88 -16.88 -0.28
N LYS A 323 22.27 -16.09 0.69
CA LYS A 323 22.60 -14.68 0.53
C LYS A 323 24.12 -14.52 0.39
N ARG A 324 24.56 -13.81 -0.69
CA ARG A 324 25.94 -13.37 -0.85
C ARG A 324 25.94 -11.84 -1.08
N GLY A 325 26.44 -11.10 -0.10
CA GLY A 325 26.32 -9.66 -0.11
C GLY A 325 24.86 -9.17 -0.18
N ASN A 326 24.50 -8.49 -1.26
CA ASN A 326 23.12 -7.98 -1.46
C ASN A 326 22.27 -8.82 -2.42
N ILE A 327 22.77 -9.95 -2.90
CA ILE A 327 22.08 -10.82 -3.84
C ILE A 327 21.70 -12.15 -3.19
N ILE A 328 20.66 -12.78 -3.73
CA ILE A 328 20.22 -14.14 -3.37
C ILE A 328 20.59 -15.03 -4.55
N ILE A 329 21.35 -16.08 -4.26
CA ILE A 329 21.82 -17.08 -5.22
C ILE A 329 21.08 -18.38 -4.96
N THR A 330 20.78 -19.10 -6.04
CA THR A 330 20.15 -20.42 -5.99
C THR A 330 21.10 -21.42 -6.65
N HIS A 331 21.78 -22.23 -5.87
CA HIS A 331 22.71 -23.24 -6.37
C HIS A 331 22.53 -24.57 -5.64
N ARG A 332 23.14 -25.63 -6.18
CA ARG A 332 23.12 -26.98 -5.63
C ARG A 332 24.30 -27.22 -4.70
N ILE A 333 24.05 -27.84 -3.55
CA ILE A 333 25.08 -28.33 -2.65
C ILE A 333 25.86 -29.46 -3.33
N LYS A 334 27.17 -29.32 -3.45
CA LYS A 334 28.09 -30.33 -3.96
C LYS A 334 28.76 -31.10 -2.85
N GLU A 335 29.12 -30.43 -1.77
CA GLU A 335 29.76 -31.07 -0.63
C GLU A 335 29.39 -30.33 0.67
N VAL A 336 29.23 -31.09 1.75
CA VAL A 336 28.96 -30.58 3.09
C VAL A 336 30.22 -30.78 3.95
N PHE A 337 30.76 -29.68 4.44
CA PHE A 337 31.95 -29.69 5.31
C PHE A 337 31.51 -29.55 6.76
N LYS A 338 32.13 -30.31 7.64
CA LYS A 338 31.99 -30.17 9.10
C LYS A 338 33.36 -29.90 9.69
N ASP A 339 33.47 -28.84 10.47
CA ASP A 339 34.71 -28.56 11.20
C ASP A 339 34.83 -29.41 12.48
N GLU A 340 35.97 -29.33 13.14
CA GLU A 340 36.27 -30.08 14.40
C GLU A 340 35.35 -29.65 15.55
N VAL A 341 34.69 -28.49 15.46
CA VAL A 341 33.77 -27.94 16.47
C VAL A 341 32.31 -28.29 16.14
N GLY A 342 32.06 -28.91 14.96
CA GLY A 342 30.73 -29.32 14.51
C GLY A 342 29.99 -28.29 13.68
N ASN A 343 30.61 -27.13 13.31
CA ASN A 343 29.98 -26.19 12.41
C ASN A 343 29.95 -26.73 10.99
N VAL A 344 28.84 -26.52 10.29
CA VAL A 344 28.69 -26.93 8.89
C VAL A 344 28.93 -25.77 7.94
N SER A 345 29.50 -26.05 6.77
CA SER A 345 29.56 -25.14 5.65
C SER A 345 29.34 -25.90 4.35
N PHE A 346 28.84 -25.23 3.32
CA PHE A 346 28.39 -25.88 2.09
C PHE A 346 29.20 -25.36 0.91
N GLU A 347 29.76 -26.27 0.13
CA GLU A 347 30.27 -25.96 -1.20
C GLU A 347 29.12 -26.08 -2.19
N THR A 348 28.88 -25.00 -2.94
CA THR A 348 27.75 -24.93 -3.87
C THR A 348 28.23 -24.75 -5.29
N LYS A 349 27.37 -25.13 -6.26
CA LYS A 349 27.62 -24.95 -7.68
C LYS A 349 26.30 -24.77 -8.43
N GLY A 350 26.27 -23.84 -9.38
CA GLY A 350 25.21 -23.78 -10.38
C GLY A 350 25.28 -24.98 -11.33
N ASP A 351 24.16 -25.59 -11.67
CA ASP A 351 24.13 -26.78 -12.53
C ASP A 351 24.75 -26.50 -13.91
N ASN A 352 24.67 -25.27 -14.41
CA ASN A 352 25.22 -24.81 -15.68
C ASN A 352 26.63 -24.18 -15.56
N ASN A 353 27.15 -24.00 -14.35
CA ASN A 353 28.47 -23.38 -14.15
C ASN A 353 29.59 -24.41 -14.39
N ASN A 354 30.75 -23.95 -14.82
CA ASN A 354 31.90 -24.82 -15.04
C ASN A 354 32.65 -25.17 -13.75
N ALA A 355 32.67 -24.24 -12.79
CA ALA A 355 33.37 -24.39 -11.51
C ALA A 355 32.40 -24.32 -10.30
N VAL A 356 32.86 -24.78 -9.16
CA VAL A 356 32.19 -24.55 -7.85
C VAL A 356 32.32 -23.09 -7.45
N ASP A 357 31.43 -22.66 -6.57
CA ASP A 357 31.45 -21.28 -6.04
C ASP A 357 32.72 -21.06 -5.21
N GLU A 358 33.39 -19.93 -5.39
CA GLU A 358 34.69 -19.62 -4.73
C GLU A 358 34.59 -19.65 -3.21
N GLU A 359 33.46 -19.18 -2.65
CA GLU A 359 33.26 -19.09 -1.21
C GLU A 359 32.26 -20.13 -0.73
N LYS A 360 32.59 -20.83 0.35
CA LYS A 360 31.63 -21.73 1.02
C LYS A 360 30.50 -20.96 1.66
N VAL A 361 29.28 -21.49 1.53
CA VAL A 361 28.08 -20.90 2.15
C VAL A 361 28.04 -21.23 3.62
N GLN A 362 27.92 -20.21 4.46
CA GLN A 362 27.79 -20.36 5.90
C GLN A 362 26.33 -20.59 6.29
N PRO A 363 26.04 -21.29 7.42
CA PRO A 363 24.70 -21.52 7.91
C PRO A 363 23.81 -20.27 7.95
N ASN A 364 24.35 -19.18 8.42
CA ASN A 364 23.63 -17.89 8.55
C ASN A 364 23.21 -17.27 7.22
N ASP A 365 23.90 -17.64 6.14
CA ASP A 365 23.62 -17.13 4.80
C ASP A 365 22.53 -17.92 4.09
N VAL A 366 22.27 -19.17 4.51
CA VAL A 366 21.21 -20.00 3.95
C VAL A 366 19.85 -19.41 4.30
N LYS A 367 19.00 -19.24 3.27
CA LYS A 367 17.63 -18.69 3.42
C LYS A 367 16.57 -19.78 3.33
N GLY A 368 16.88 -20.89 2.68
CA GLY A 368 15.96 -22.01 2.57
C GLY A 368 16.32 -22.96 1.43
N THR A 369 15.53 -24.03 1.31
CA THR A 369 15.67 -25.08 0.29
C THR A 369 14.60 -24.95 -0.78
N VAL A 370 14.96 -25.24 -2.03
CA VAL A 370 14.02 -25.27 -3.16
C VAL A 370 13.23 -26.57 -3.11
N ILE A 371 11.93 -26.47 -2.96
CA ILE A 371 11.02 -27.62 -2.89
C ILE A 371 10.28 -27.89 -4.21
N LYS A 372 10.10 -26.86 -5.04
CA LYS A 372 9.38 -26.96 -6.31
C LYS A 372 9.77 -25.86 -7.28
N VAL A 373 9.79 -26.17 -8.56
CA VAL A 373 9.97 -25.22 -9.67
C VAL A 373 8.63 -25.01 -10.38
N VAL A 374 8.26 -23.75 -10.61
CA VAL A 374 7.06 -23.37 -11.37
C VAL A 374 7.51 -22.57 -12.60
N PRO A 375 7.39 -23.16 -13.81
CA PRO A 375 7.96 -22.58 -15.00
C PRO A 375 7.29 -21.27 -15.42
N LYS A 376 8.08 -20.31 -15.88
CA LYS A 376 7.69 -19.09 -16.61
C LYS A 376 6.78 -18.09 -15.89
N ILE A 377 6.39 -18.32 -14.65
CA ILE A 377 5.54 -17.38 -13.89
C ILE A 377 6.29 -16.08 -13.54
N GLY A 378 7.61 -16.13 -13.43
CA GLY A 378 8.46 -14.98 -13.11
C GLY A 378 8.82 -14.08 -14.30
N LEU A 379 8.40 -14.40 -15.53
CA LEU A 379 8.71 -13.60 -16.72
C LEU A 379 8.37 -12.10 -16.60
N PRO A 380 7.22 -11.70 -16.03
CA PRO A 380 6.94 -10.28 -15.80
C PRO A 380 7.98 -9.58 -14.91
N THR A 381 8.52 -10.30 -13.93
CA THR A 381 9.57 -9.77 -13.02
C THR A 381 10.90 -9.61 -13.76
N LEU A 382 11.24 -10.53 -14.67
CA LEU A 382 12.40 -10.40 -15.54
C LEU A 382 12.33 -9.16 -16.42
N ILE A 383 11.18 -8.91 -17.05
CA ILE A 383 10.95 -7.73 -17.89
C ILE A 383 11.09 -6.43 -17.05
N LEU A 384 10.57 -6.41 -15.82
CA LEU A 384 10.62 -5.26 -14.94
C LEU A 384 12.02 -5.00 -14.36
N LYS A 385 12.81 -6.05 -14.09
CA LYS A 385 14.18 -5.89 -13.59
C LYS A 385 15.16 -5.42 -14.65
N GLY A 386 14.78 -5.53 -15.93
CA GLY A 386 15.65 -5.23 -17.04
C GLY A 386 16.84 -6.20 -17.10
N GLN A 387 17.37 -6.48 -18.28
CA GLN A 387 18.63 -7.20 -18.44
C GLN A 387 19.85 -6.40 -17.95
N ASP A 388 19.62 -5.17 -17.48
CA ASP A 388 20.66 -4.26 -17.04
C ASP A 388 21.04 -4.53 -15.58
N LYS A 389 22.24 -5.08 -15.41
CA LYS A 389 22.96 -5.34 -14.16
C LYS A 389 22.65 -6.66 -13.45
N ILE A 390 22.93 -7.74 -14.12
CA ILE A 390 23.52 -8.89 -13.43
C ILE A 390 24.88 -8.41 -12.92
N PRO A 391 25.18 -8.44 -11.60
CA PRO A 391 26.51 -8.08 -11.10
C PRO A 391 27.56 -8.90 -11.82
N GLU A 392 28.60 -8.25 -12.34
CA GLU A 392 29.80 -8.92 -12.85
C GLU A 392 30.32 -9.84 -11.75
N GLY A 393 30.43 -11.14 -12.01
CA GLY A 393 30.79 -12.19 -11.03
C GLY A 393 29.73 -13.29 -10.85
N VAL A 394 28.56 -13.17 -11.47
CA VAL A 394 27.53 -14.23 -11.50
C VAL A 394 27.47 -14.92 -12.87
N ILE A 395 28.22 -14.42 -13.84
CA ILE A 395 28.45 -15.05 -15.15
C ILE A 395 29.95 -15.30 -15.22
N ASP A 396 30.39 -16.41 -14.72
CA ASP A 396 31.72 -16.91 -15.10
C ASP A 396 31.61 -17.61 -16.45
N ASN A 397 32.48 -17.13 -17.36
CA ASN A 397 32.71 -17.63 -18.72
C ASN A 397 32.94 -19.13 -18.80
#